data_d624f37f87bc95bebde0f6da012d50da
#
_entry.id   d624f37f87bc95bebde0f6da012d50da
#
_cell.length_a   1.000
_cell.length_b   1.000
_cell.length_c   1.000
_cell.angle_alpha   90.00
_cell.angle_beta   90.00
_cell.angle_gamma   90.00
#
_symmetry.space_group_name_H-M   'P 1'
#
loop_
_entity.id
_entity.type
_entity.pdbx_description
1 polymer ?
#
loop_
_entity_poly.entity_id
_entity_poly.type
_entity_poly.pdbx_seq_one_letter_code
_entity_poly.pdbx_strand_id
1 'polypeptide(L)'
;MDYSLFYKRDIDVSRIAVELPQFDVLISAYNTSDRVRDVFSAVQAKRKLWLMHPEYCFDRANVGLMEETIWPESRNEIIQVDTLLAAIGPLDKCSICIDLTGFMRHVLVFLIAKLEYLGIREFTAIYSEPLVYKKREDTAFSTTTSERVGPIAGIRGRNRSSSADQLSDHLIISVGYDHKLISQVAEYKNYTRVYPVFGFPSLAPDMYQQSAVSSYGSGAVAKGPDWYANRRFAPANDPFATADVVSRLVQEIDRANGPGNIYLAPLATKVQTLGFTIYWLFEGRRRQSGGVSLILPECLTYSTETSEGVKRLWAYTVELA
;
A
#
# COMPACT_ATOMS: atom_id res chain seq x y z
N MET A 1 -13.92 -0.56 -14.92
CA MET A 1 -14.56 -0.28 -13.58
C MET A 1 -14.74 1.22 -13.44
N ASP A 2 -15.81 1.69 -12.81
CA ASP A 2 -15.97 3.10 -12.46
C ASP A 2 -15.58 3.33 -11.00
N TYR A 3 -14.38 3.82 -10.78
CA TYR A 3 -13.85 4.06 -9.44
C TYR A 3 -14.40 5.32 -8.77
N SER A 4 -15.15 6.17 -9.48
CA SER A 4 -15.76 7.38 -8.91
C SER A 4 -16.97 7.07 -8.01
N LEU A 5 -17.49 5.86 -8.08
CA LEU A 5 -18.62 5.40 -7.28
C LEU A 5 -18.25 5.05 -5.83
N PHE A 6 -16.97 4.87 -5.54
CA PHE A 6 -16.52 4.54 -4.20
C PHE A 6 -16.49 5.77 -3.28
N TYR A 7 -16.80 5.51 -2.02
CA TYR A 7 -16.97 6.57 -1.03
C TYR A 7 -15.72 6.79 -0.19
N LYS A 8 -15.33 8.06 -0.09
CA LYS A 8 -14.29 8.54 0.83
C LYS A 8 -14.76 9.79 1.55
N ARG A 9 -14.30 9.99 2.77
CA ARG A 9 -14.51 11.22 3.54
C ARG A 9 -13.33 11.51 4.44
N ASP A 10 -13.12 12.77 4.79
CA ASP A 10 -12.30 13.16 5.90
C ASP A 10 -13.09 13.17 7.19
N ILE A 11 -12.42 12.87 8.29
CA ILE A 11 -12.97 12.78 9.63
C ILE A 11 -12.21 13.78 10.48
N ASP A 12 -12.95 14.60 11.22
CA ASP A 12 -12.33 15.46 12.23
C ASP A 12 -11.70 14.59 13.33
N VAL A 13 -10.40 14.80 13.56
CA VAL A 13 -9.62 14.01 14.54
C VAL A 13 -10.23 14.08 15.94
N SER A 14 -10.83 15.23 16.31
CA SER A 14 -11.50 15.41 17.61
C SER A 14 -12.85 14.69 17.70
N ARG A 15 -13.39 14.21 16.57
CA ARG A 15 -14.73 13.64 16.46
C ARG A 15 -14.74 12.19 15.96
N ILE A 16 -13.60 11.53 15.93
CA ILE A 16 -13.47 10.15 15.42
C ILE A 16 -14.53 9.22 16.00
N ALA A 17 -14.72 9.25 17.33
CA ALA A 17 -15.67 8.38 18.02
C ALA A 17 -17.16 8.68 17.69
N VAL A 18 -17.46 9.84 17.12
CA VAL A 18 -18.82 10.27 16.76
C VAL A 18 -19.09 10.08 15.27
N GLU A 19 -18.07 10.35 14.45
CA GLU A 19 -18.22 10.35 12.99
C GLU A 19 -18.00 8.95 12.37
N LEU A 20 -17.19 8.09 13.01
CA LEU A 20 -17.08 6.70 12.61
C LEU A 20 -18.13 5.84 13.34
N PRO A 21 -18.73 4.84 12.67
CA PRO A 21 -19.60 3.90 13.34
C PRO A 21 -18.80 3.03 14.31
N GLN A 22 -19.48 2.37 15.23
CA GLN A 22 -18.87 1.31 16.01
C GLN A 22 -18.68 0.08 15.13
N PHE A 23 -17.47 -0.46 15.10
CA PHE A 23 -17.13 -1.67 14.35
C PHE A 23 -17.18 -2.93 15.23
N ASP A 24 -17.35 -4.08 14.61
CA ASP A 24 -17.15 -5.36 15.31
C ASP A 24 -15.66 -5.61 15.55
N VAL A 25 -14.82 -5.32 14.54
CA VAL A 25 -13.37 -5.54 14.60
C VAL A 25 -12.61 -4.34 14.05
N LEU A 26 -11.65 -3.84 14.83
CA LEU A 26 -10.61 -2.91 14.37
C LEU A 26 -9.28 -3.65 14.27
N ILE A 27 -8.68 -3.62 13.10
CA ILE A 27 -7.36 -4.17 12.82
C ILE A 27 -6.41 -3.02 12.54
N SER A 28 -5.35 -2.91 13.31
CA SER A 28 -4.27 -1.94 13.06
C SER A 28 -2.92 -2.61 13.25
N ALA A 29 -1.87 -2.06 12.66
CA ALA A 29 -0.51 -2.51 12.87
C ALA A 29 0.22 -1.53 13.78
N TYR A 30 0.75 -2.04 14.87
CA TYR A 30 1.39 -1.23 15.90
C TYR A 30 2.68 -0.57 15.41
N ASN A 31 2.82 0.69 15.70
CA ASN A 31 4.09 1.39 15.75
C ASN A 31 4.03 2.50 16.82
N THR A 32 5.17 3.09 17.16
CA THR A 32 5.27 4.09 18.24
C THR A 32 4.74 5.47 17.87
N SER A 33 4.30 5.68 16.64
CA SER A 33 3.76 6.96 16.18
C SER A 33 2.43 7.29 16.85
N ASP A 34 2.30 8.52 17.34
CA ASP A 34 1.08 9.03 17.97
C ASP A 34 -0.13 8.83 17.05
N ARG A 35 0.01 9.13 15.75
CA ARG A 35 -1.09 8.99 14.79
C ARG A 35 -1.64 7.56 14.64
N VAL A 36 -0.88 6.54 14.99
CA VAL A 36 -1.34 5.16 15.00
C VAL A 36 -2.04 4.86 16.34
N ARG A 37 -1.42 5.24 17.45
CA ARG A 37 -1.92 4.94 18.80
C ARG A 37 -3.18 5.76 19.14
N ASP A 38 -3.18 7.05 18.83
CA ASP A 38 -4.31 7.95 19.14
C ASP A 38 -5.54 7.57 18.32
N VAL A 39 -5.36 7.28 17.02
CA VAL A 39 -6.46 6.85 16.15
C VAL A 39 -7.01 5.48 16.59
N PHE A 40 -6.14 4.53 16.90
CA PHE A 40 -6.57 3.22 17.43
C PHE A 40 -7.37 3.37 18.72
N SER A 41 -6.94 4.24 19.62
CA SER A 41 -7.65 4.47 20.89
C SER A 41 -9.02 5.12 20.65
N ALA A 42 -9.11 6.07 19.71
CA ALA A 42 -10.33 6.85 19.44
C ALA A 42 -11.41 6.08 18.65
N VAL A 43 -11.02 5.17 17.75
CA VAL A 43 -11.99 4.36 16.99
C VAL A 43 -12.71 3.39 17.91
N GLN A 44 -14.04 3.34 17.80
CA GLN A 44 -14.86 2.42 18.60
C GLN A 44 -15.03 1.08 17.90
N ALA A 45 -14.64 0.01 18.58
CA ALA A 45 -14.85 -1.36 18.11
C ALA A 45 -15.05 -2.31 19.28
N LYS A 46 -15.79 -3.41 19.08
CA LYS A 46 -16.00 -4.47 20.08
C LYS A 46 -14.71 -5.22 20.37
N ARG A 47 -13.89 -5.46 19.34
CA ARG A 47 -12.54 -6.01 19.44
C ARG A 47 -11.56 -5.12 18.71
N LYS A 48 -10.43 -4.85 19.32
CA LYS A 48 -9.33 -4.07 18.74
C LYS A 48 -8.05 -4.92 18.79
N LEU A 49 -7.39 -5.09 17.66
CA LEU A 49 -6.22 -5.94 17.53
C LEU A 49 -5.03 -5.17 16.97
N TRP A 50 -3.89 -5.35 17.61
CA TRP A 50 -2.60 -4.89 17.11
C TRP A 50 -1.86 -6.02 16.41
N LEU A 51 -1.57 -5.86 15.12
CA LEU A 51 -0.60 -6.68 14.43
C LEU A 51 0.81 -6.13 14.70
N MET A 52 1.66 -6.96 15.26
CA MET A 52 3.05 -6.63 15.57
C MET A 52 3.94 -7.13 14.45
N HIS A 53 4.26 -6.26 13.49
CA HIS A 53 5.12 -6.64 12.37
C HIS A 53 6.54 -6.96 12.84
N PRO A 54 7.11 -8.12 12.48
CA PRO A 54 8.50 -8.47 12.83
C PRO A 54 9.55 -7.47 12.32
N GLU A 55 9.22 -6.74 11.26
CA GLU A 55 10.08 -5.71 10.65
C GLU A 55 10.34 -4.52 11.56
N TYR A 56 9.47 -4.27 12.53
CA TYR A 56 9.67 -3.22 13.54
C TYR A 56 10.58 -3.66 14.70
N CYS A 57 10.91 -4.95 14.81
CA CYS A 57 11.80 -5.50 15.82
C CYS A 57 11.44 -5.12 17.28
N PHE A 58 10.15 -5.02 17.60
CA PHE A 58 9.71 -4.76 18.97
C PHE A 58 10.04 -5.91 19.89
N ASP A 59 10.47 -5.57 21.12
CA ASP A 59 10.62 -6.54 22.20
C ASP A 59 9.27 -6.76 22.90
N ARG A 60 8.80 -7.99 22.86
CA ARG A 60 7.52 -8.39 23.45
C ARG A 60 7.41 -8.08 24.95
N ALA A 61 8.54 -8.15 25.66
CA ALA A 61 8.57 -7.87 27.09
C ALA A 61 8.41 -6.37 27.43
N ASN A 62 8.75 -5.48 26.48
CA ASN A 62 8.83 -4.04 26.71
C ASN A 62 7.66 -3.24 26.10
N VAL A 63 6.79 -3.85 25.30
CA VAL A 63 5.71 -3.11 24.60
C VAL A 63 4.59 -2.67 25.54
N GLY A 64 4.31 -3.42 26.63
CA GLY A 64 3.38 -3.00 27.69
C GLY A 64 1.96 -2.66 27.25
N LEU A 65 1.48 -3.20 26.13
CA LEU A 65 0.12 -2.99 25.63
C LEU A 65 -0.88 -3.85 26.42
N MET A 66 -2.03 -3.25 26.72
CA MET A 66 -3.14 -3.94 27.38
C MET A 66 -4.12 -4.59 26.38
N GLU A 67 -4.07 -4.16 25.14
CA GLU A 67 -4.95 -4.63 24.06
C GLU A 67 -4.44 -5.96 23.49
N GLU A 68 -5.30 -6.60 22.69
CA GLU A 68 -4.97 -7.85 22.02
C GLU A 68 -3.86 -7.64 20.97
N THR A 69 -2.72 -8.31 21.17
CA THR A 69 -1.55 -8.21 20.31
C THR A 69 -1.26 -9.52 19.61
N ILE A 70 -1.08 -9.46 18.31
CA ILE A 70 -0.77 -10.62 17.46
C ILE A 70 0.68 -10.51 16.99
N TRP A 71 1.48 -11.54 17.32
CA TRP A 71 2.91 -11.58 17.08
C TRP A 71 3.27 -12.67 16.08
N PRO A 72 3.26 -12.39 14.76
CA PRO A 72 3.74 -13.36 13.78
C PRO A 72 5.25 -13.61 13.93
N GLU A 73 5.66 -14.86 13.71
CA GLU A 73 7.07 -15.25 13.84
C GLU A 73 7.88 -15.00 12.54
N SER A 74 7.23 -14.57 11.47
CA SER A 74 7.85 -14.43 10.16
C SER A 74 7.46 -13.12 9.47
N ARG A 75 8.40 -12.57 8.68
CA ARG A 75 8.14 -11.43 7.78
C ARG A 75 7.31 -11.80 6.56
N ASN A 76 7.08 -13.10 6.32
CA ASN A 76 6.27 -13.56 5.21
C ASN A 76 4.81 -13.12 5.39
N GLU A 77 4.25 -12.47 4.39
CA GLU A 77 2.89 -11.90 4.41
C GLU A 77 1.81 -12.94 4.65
N ILE A 78 1.98 -14.17 4.14
CA ILE A 78 1.02 -15.26 4.35
C ILE A 78 0.96 -15.60 5.85
N ILE A 79 2.12 -15.79 6.47
CA ILE A 79 2.20 -16.17 7.90
C ILE A 79 1.65 -15.04 8.77
N GLN A 80 1.97 -13.78 8.45
CA GLN A 80 1.46 -12.64 9.22
C GLN A 80 -0.07 -12.55 9.15
N VAL A 81 -0.64 -12.66 7.96
CA VAL A 81 -2.09 -12.54 7.76
C VAL A 81 -2.83 -13.78 8.27
N ASP A 82 -2.32 -14.99 8.04
CA ASP A 82 -2.98 -16.20 8.54
C ASP A 82 -2.94 -16.23 10.08
N THR A 83 -1.86 -15.80 10.74
CA THR A 83 -1.79 -15.65 12.21
C THR A 83 -2.81 -14.63 12.70
N LEU A 84 -2.92 -13.47 12.03
CA LEU A 84 -3.89 -12.44 12.35
C LEU A 84 -5.33 -12.96 12.22
N LEU A 85 -5.67 -13.58 11.10
CA LEU A 85 -7.02 -14.06 10.83
C LEU A 85 -7.40 -15.23 11.75
N ALA A 86 -6.46 -16.10 12.10
CA ALA A 86 -6.69 -17.15 13.08
C ALA A 86 -7.04 -16.60 14.47
N ALA A 87 -6.40 -15.51 14.89
CA ALA A 87 -6.70 -14.84 16.14
C ALA A 87 -8.06 -14.11 16.11
N ILE A 88 -8.41 -13.50 15.00
CA ILE A 88 -9.70 -12.82 14.84
C ILE A 88 -10.85 -13.83 14.85
N GLY A 89 -10.70 -14.95 14.18
CA GLY A 89 -11.74 -15.93 13.96
C GLY A 89 -12.67 -15.56 12.78
N PRO A 90 -13.89 -16.14 12.72
CA PRO A 90 -14.82 -15.89 11.61
C PRO A 90 -15.21 -14.41 11.49
N LEU A 91 -15.13 -13.88 10.27
CA LEU A 91 -15.46 -12.48 9.95
C LEU A 91 -16.82 -12.32 9.26
N ASP A 92 -17.57 -13.42 9.13
CA ASP A 92 -18.88 -13.40 8.48
C ASP A 92 -19.81 -12.40 9.18
N LYS A 93 -20.34 -11.46 8.41
CA LYS A 93 -21.26 -10.41 8.89
C LYS A 93 -20.65 -9.42 9.91
N CYS A 94 -19.35 -9.43 10.11
CA CYS A 94 -18.67 -8.45 10.93
C CYS A 94 -18.45 -7.14 10.16
N SER A 95 -18.71 -6.01 10.82
CA SER A 95 -18.22 -4.71 10.35
C SER A 95 -16.73 -4.57 10.70
N ILE A 96 -15.90 -4.40 9.66
CA ILE A 96 -14.45 -4.42 9.79
C ILE A 96 -13.88 -3.03 9.51
N CYS A 97 -13.02 -2.55 10.40
CA CYS A 97 -12.20 -1.37 10.18
C CYS A 97 -10.71 -1.76 10.11
N ILE A 98 -10.00 -1.28 9.11
CA ILE A 98 -8.57 -1.51 8.92
C ILE A 98 -7.85 -0.17 8.91
N ASP A 99 -6.99 0.08 9.90
CA ASP A 99 -6.11 1.24 9.89
C ASP A 99 -4.87 0.93 9.05
N LEU A 100 -4.79 1.54 7.88
CA LEU A 100 -3.70 1.34 6.92
C LEU A 100 -2.35 1.86 7.42
N THR A 101 -2.35 2.79 8.38
CA THR A 101 -1.22 3.67 8.71
C THR A 101 0.04 2.90 9.11
N GLY A 102 -0.09 1.94 10.02
CA GLY A 102 1.04 1.18 10.56
C GLY A 102 1.46 -0.04 9.73
N PHE A 103 0.62 -0.49 8.80
CA PHE A 103 0.85 -1.72 8.06
C PHE A 103 2.10 -1.71 7.18
N MET A 104 2.78 -2.86 7.08
CA MET A 104 3.70 -3.13 5.98
C MET A 104 2.93 -3.29 4.67
N ARG A 105 3.45 -2.74 3.55
CA ARG A 105 2.73 -2.74 2.26
C ARG A 105 2.39 -4.13 1.77
N HIS A 106 3.34 -5.08 1.82
CA HIS A 106 3.13 -6.45 1.36
C HIS A 106 2.04 -7.17 2.18
N VAL A 107 2.05 -6.99 3.50
CA VAL A 107 1.04 -7.57 4.39
C VAL A 107 -0.34 -6.94 4.15
N LEU A 108 -0.39 -5.61 3.98
CA LEU A 108 -1.64 -4.90 3.66
C LEU A 108 -2.26 -5.42 2.36
N VAL A 109 -1.47 -5.52 1.30
CA VAL A 109 -1.94 -6.01 -0.01
C VAL A 109 -2.46 -7.43 0.10
N PHE A 110 -1.70 -8.30 0.78
CA PHE A 110 -2.11 -9.70 0.95
C PHE A 110 -3.35 -9.84 1.84
N LEU A 111 -3.47 -9.04 2.91
CA LEU A 111 -4.66 -9.02 3.77
C LEU A 111 -5.92 -8.68 2.99
N ILE A 112 -5.89 -7.61 2.18
CA ILE A 112 -7.04 -7.18 1.39
C ILE A 112 -7.43 -8.26 0.36
N ALA A 113 -6.47 -8.86 -0.32
CA ALA A 113 -6.71 -9.94 -1.25
C ALA A 113 -7.26 -11.21 -0.55
N LYS A 114 -6.81 -11.49 0.67
CA LYS A 114 -7.31 -12.61 1.48
C LYS A 114 -8.72 -12.38 1.98
N LEU A 115 -9.07 -11.16 2.40
CA LEU A 115 -10.45 -10.81 2.81
C LEU A 115 -11.42 -11.03 1.64
N GLU A 116 -11.08 -10.58 0.43
CA GLU A 116 -11.91 -10.84 -0.75
C GLU A 116 -12.04 -12.34 -1.04
N TYR A 117 -10.93 -13.10 -0.96
CA TYR A 117 -10.95 -14.55 -1.13
C TYR A 117 -11.85 -15.27 -0.11
N LEU A 118 -11.93 -14.74 1.12
CA LEU A 118 -12.81 -15.26 2.19
C LEU A 118 -14.28 -14.83 2.02
N GLY A 119 -14.61 -14.07 0.98
CA GLY A 119 -15.98 -13.63 0.70
C GLY A 119 -16.41 -12.40 1.51
N ILE A 120 -15.48 -11.69 2.14
CA ILE A 120 -15.79 -10.39 2.75
C ILE A 120 -16.07 -9.40 1.63
N ARG A 121 -17.25 -8.77 1.69
CA ARG A 121 -17.73 -7.88 0.61
C ARG A 121 -17.39 -6.42 0.84
N GLU A 122 -17.22 -6.03 2.08
CA GLU A 122 -16.98 -4.63 2.44
C GLU A 122 -16.14 -4.52 3.70
N PHE A 123 -15.29 -3.50 3.74
CA PHE A 123 -14.63 -3.05 4.95
C PHE A 123 -14.39 -1.53 4.90
N THR A 124 -14.26 -0.91 6.06
CA THR A 124 -13.81 0.48 6.15
C THR A 124 -12.29 0.50 6.31
N ALA A 125 -11.60 1.17 5.40
CA ALA A 125 -10.19 1.50 5.57
C ALA A 125 -10.05 2.90 6.15
N ILE A 126 -9.13 3.10 7.10
CA ILE A 126 -8.80 4.43 7.61
C ILE A 126 -7.31 4.71 7.43
N TYR A 127 -6.97 5.98 7.25
CA TYR A 127 -5.59 6.43 7.11
C TYR A 127 -5.41 7.80 7.77
N SER A 128 -4.45 7.89 8.68
CA SER A 128 -4.10 9.15 9.34
C SER A 128 -2.97 9.89 8.62
N GLU A 129 -3.25 11.12 8.19
CA GLU A 129 -2.21 12.04 7.71
C GLU A 129 -1.43 12.60 8.89
N PRO A 130 -0.09 12.61 8.86
CA PRO A 130 0.70 13.22 9.91
C PRO A 130 0.61 14.74 9.85
N LEU A 131 0.74 15.41 11.00
CA LEU A 131 0.89 16.84 11.08
C LEU A 131 2.25 17.28 10.51
N VAL A 132 3.31 16.53 10.88
CA VAL A 132 4.69 16.79 10.43
C VAL A 132 5.40 15.45 10.15
N TYR A 133 6.20 15.39 9.07
CA TYR A 133 7.16 14.32 8.83
C TYR A 133 8.50 14.67 9.46
N LYS A 134 9.05 13.81 10.34
CA LYS A 134 10.25 14.09 11.15
C LYS A 134 11.56 14.24 10.37
N LYS A 135 11.68 13.55 9.24
CA LYS A 135 12.92 13.57 8.40
C LYS A 135 12.53 13.79 6.95
N ARG A 136 12.73 15.01 6.43
CA ARG A 136 12.34 15.36 5.06
C ARG A 136 13.35 14.92 4.03
N GLU A 137 14.65 15.07 4.28
CA GLU A 137 15.72 14.86 3.30
C GLU A 137 16.38 13.48 3.37
N ASP A 138 16.40 12.84 4.55
CA ASP A 138 17.00 11.51 4.79
C ASP A 138 15.98 10.44 5.17
N THR A 139 14.72 10.55 4.69
CA THR A 139 13.68 9.61 5.10
C THR A 139 13.85 8.27 4.39
N ALA A 140 14.71 7.41 4.90
CA ALA A 140 14.68 5.99 4.64
C ALA A 140 13.71 5.33 5.62
N PHE A 141 12.53 4.94 5.16
CA PHE A 141 11.55 4.20 5.98
C PHE A 141 12.04 2.78 6.26
N SER A 142 12.67 2.15 5.29
CA SER A 142 13.37 0.88 5.48
C SER A 142 14.80 1.14 5.92
N THR A 143 15.13 0.74 7.14
CA THR A 143 16.51 0.87 7.66
C THR A 143 17.42 -0.19 7.07
N THR A 144 16.88 -1.37 6.78
CA THR A 144 17.59 -2.45 6.09
C THR A 144 16.62 -3.13 5.11
N THR A 145 17.01 -3.14 3.82
CA THR A 145 16.34 -3.94 2.80
C THR A 145 17.24 -5.09 2.39
N SER A 146 16.67 -6.24 2.04
CA SER A 146 17.39 -7.22 1.24
C SER A 146 17.48 -6.71 -0.21
N GLU A 147 18.42 -7.24 -0.99
CA GLU A 147 18.49 -6.95 -2.43
C GLU A 147 17.34 -7.62 -3.22
N ARG A 148 16.46 -8.34 -2.54
CA ARG A 148 15.39 -9.09 -3.17
C ARG A 148 14.17 -8.20 -3.42
N VAL A 149 13.73 -8.21 -4.67
CA VAL A 149 12.42 -7.72 -5.09
C VAL A 149 11.60 -8.93 -5.53
N GLY A 150 10.34 -8.98 -5.17
CA GLY A 150 9.50 -10.11 -5.54
C GLY A 150 8.03 -9.78 -5.58
N PRO A 151 7.24 -10.62 -6.26
CA PRO A 151 5.80 -10.49 -6.24
C PRO A 151 5.26 -10.94 -4.88
N ILE A 152 4.25 -10.22 -4.42
CA ILE A 152 3.48 -10.59 -3.23
C ILE A 152 2.81 -11.95 -3.47
N ALA A 153 2.74 -12.77 -2.43
CA ALA A 153 2.17 -14.11 -2.49
C ALA A 153 0.74 -14.10 -3.06
N GLY A 154 0.45 -15.03 -3.97
CA GLY A 154 -0.85 -15.11 -4.63
C GLY A 154 -1.16 -14.01 -5.64
N ILE A 155 -0.34 -12.96 -5.72
CA ILE A 155 -0.56 -11.78 -6.58
C ILE A 155 0.45 -11.76 -7.74
N ARG A 156 0.62 -12.90 -8.34
CA ARG A 156 1.42 -13.06 -9.57
C ARG A 156 0.52 -13.09 -10.77
N GLY A 157 0.81 -12.25 -11.76
CA GLY A 157 0.24 -12.43 -13.08
C GLY A 157 0.67 -13.79 -13.67
N ARG A 158 -0.22 -14.45 -14.36
CA ARG A 158 0.15 -15.61 -15.14
C ARG A 158 1.01 -15.13 -16.31
N ASN A 159 2.32 -15.36 -16.23
CA ASN A 159 3.19 -15.23 -17.42
C ASN A 159 2.70 -16.23 -18.45
N ARG A 160 1.98 -15.80 -19.44
CA ARG A 160 1.76 -16.58 -20.65
C ARG A 160 3.02 -16.48 -21.50
N SER A 161 4.07 -17.16 -21.11
CA SER A 161 5.17 -17.48 -22.03
C SER A 161 4.71 -18.61 -22.94
N SER A 162 3.97 -18.27 -23.98
CA SER A 162 4.03 -19.09 -25.16
C SER A 162 5.43 -18.84 -25.75
N SER A 163 6.13 -19.88 -26.05
CA SER A 163 7.54 -19.95 -26.45
C SER A 163 7.90 -19.21 -27.77
N ALA A 164 7.08 -18.33 -28.26
CA ALA A 164 7.27 -17.60 -29.52
C ALA A 164 7.28 -16.09 -29.39
N ASP A 165 6.57 -15.48 -28.41
CA ASP A 165 6.49 -14.02 -28.26
C ASP A 165 7.07 -13.60 -26.90
N GLN A 166 8.21 -12.94 -26.92
CA GLN A 166 8.79 -12.30 -25.77
C GLN A 166 7.89 -11.10 -25.39
N LEU A 167 6.95 -11.32 -24.43
CA LEU A 167 6.05 -10.28 -23.96
C LEU A 167 6.87 -9.11 -23.39
N SER A 168 6.51 -7.89 -23.74
CA SER A 168 7.11 -6.70 -23.15
C SER A 168 6.72 -6.60 -21.67
N ASP A 169 7.70 -6.27 -20.82
CA ASP A 169 7.48 -6.03 -19.39
C ASP A 169 7.41 -4.52 -19.12
N HIS A 170 6.35 -4.05 -18.49
CA HIS A 170 6.16 -2.63 -18.14
C HIS A 170 6.05 -2.48 -16.63
N LEU A 171 6.71 -1.44 -16.09
CA LEU A 171 6.66 -1.11 -14.68
C LEU A 171 5.80 0.13 -14.44
N ILE A 172 4.81 0.04 -13.57
CA ILE A 172 4.07 1.17 -13.02
C ILE A 172 4.47 1.29 -11.54
N ILE A 173 5.11 2.39 -11.18
CA ILE A 173 5.68 2.60 -9.85
C ILE A 173 5.14 3.86 -9.20
N SER A 174 4.53 3.77 -8.01
CA SER A 174 4.20 4.98 -7.27
C SER A 174 5.45 5.52 -6.55
N VAL A 175 5.72 6.81 -6.75
CA VAL A 175 6.97 7.46 -6.33
C VAL A 175 6.83 8.01 -4.92
N GLY A 176 7.55 7.39 -3.97
CA GLY A 176 7.71 7.86 -2.60
C GLY A 176 9.04 8.59 -2.38
N TYR A 177 9.42 8.74 -1.11
CA TYR A 177 10.69 9.39 -0.73
C TYR A 177 11.90 8.46 -0.79
N ASP A 178 11.70 7.15 -0.67
CA ASP A 178 12.79 6.19 -0.59
C ASP A 178 13.31 5.83 -1.99
N HIS A 179 14.32 6.57 -2.44
CA HIS A 179 14.96 6.39 -3.74
C HIS A 179 15.64 5.02 -3.89
N LYS A 180 16.09 4.40 -2.79
CA LYS A 180 16.72 3.07 -2.83
C LYS A 180 15.70 2.00 -3.24
N LEU A 181 14.50 2.06 -2.69
CA LEU A 181 13.42 1.15 -3.08
C LEU A 181 13.02 1.32 -4.55
N ILE A 182 13.03 2.56 -5.05
CA ILE A 182 12.75 2.85 -6.47
C ILE A 182 13.83 2.21 -7.35
N SER A 183 15.11 2.39 -7.02
CA SER A 183 16.23 1.75 -7.76
C SER A 183 16.10 0.24 -7.78
N GLN A 184 15.90 -0.39 -6.62
CA GLN A 184 15.77 -1.84 -6.51
C GLN A 184 14.67 -2.40 -7.40
N VAL A 185 13.49 -1.76 -7.40
CA VAL A 185 12.36 -2.20 -8.23
C VAL A 185 12.64 -1.96 -9.71
N ALA A 186 13.24 -0.82 -10.06
CA ALA A 186 13.56 -0.50 -11.45
C ALA A 186 14.63 -1.42 -12.04
N GLU A 187 15.53 -1.92 -11.22
CA GLU A 187 16.63 -2.84 -11.60
C GLU A 187 16.23 -4.32 -11.53
N TYR A 188 15.06 -4.63 -10.97
CA TYR A 188 14.59 -6.01 -10.81
C TYR A 188 14.45 -6.76 -12.12
N LYS A 189 14.09 -6.06 -13.22
CA LYS A 189 13.95 -6.61 -14.56
C LYS A 189 14.33 -5.57 -15.61
N ASN A 190 14.58 -6.04 -16.82
CA ASN A 190 14.71 -5.17 -17.99
C ASN A 190 13.31 -4.77 -18.49
N TYR A 191 12.77 -3.71 -17.89
CA TYR A 191 11.48 -3.19 -18.31
C TYR A 191 11.58 -2.46 -19.65
N THR A 192 10.63 -2.71 -20.54
CA THR A 192 10.51 -2.00 -21.81
C THR A 192 10.24 -0.51 -21.57
N ARG A 193 9.37 -0.21 -20.59
CA ARG A 193 9.08 1.16 -20.16
C ARG A 193 8.74 1.22 -18.67
N VAL A 194 9.04 2.36 -18.06
CA VAL A 194 8.72 2.68 -16.68
C VAL A 194 7.76 3.87 -16.64
N TYR A 195 6.71 3.75 -15.85
CA TYR A 195 5.65 4.75 -15.67
C TYR A 195 5.59 5.18 -14.20
N PRO A 196 6.21 6.30 -13.82
CA PRO A 196 6.14 6.81 -12.47
C PRO A 196 4.79 7.49 -12.21
N VAL A 197 4.16 7.15 -11.09
CA VAL A 197 2.93 7.76 -10.57
C VAL A 197 3.28 8.58 -9.34
N PHE A 198 3.19 9.89 -9.45
CA PHE A 198 3.45 10.81 -8.35
C PHE A 198 2.18 11.12 -7.56
N GLY A 199 2.34 11.30 -6.25
CA GLY A 199 1.26 11.75 -5.37
C GLY A 199 0.96 13.23 -5.59
N PHE A 200 -0.06 13.55 -6.38
CA PHE A 200 -0.52 14.92 -6.59
C PHE A 200 -2.05 14.97 -6.82
N PRO A 201 -2.83 15.80 -6.05
CA PRO A 201 -2.38 16.60 -4.90
C PRO A 201 -1.68 15.77 -3.81
N SER A 202 -0.64 16.35 -3.21
CA SER A 202 0.16 15.71 -2.17
C SER A 202 -0.49 15.88 -0.79
N LEU A 203 -0.06 15.10 0.22
CA LEU A 203 -0.49 15.26 1.60
C LEU A 203 -0.01 16.59 2.22
N ALA A 204 1.14 17.09 1.78
CA ALA A 204 1.65 18.41 2.09
C ALA A 204 2.16 19.11 0.81
N PRO A 205 2.14 20.45 0.75
CA PRO A 205 2.39 21.21 -0.48
C PRO A 205 3.75 20.92 -1.14
N ASP A 206 4.79 20.66 -0.35
CA ASP A 206 6.17 20.43 -0.79
C ASP A 206 6.50 18.97 -1.12
N MET A 207 5.60 18.02 -0.79
CA MET A 207 5.88 16.59 -0.90
C MET A 207 6.09 16.12 -2.35
N TYR A 208 5.40 16.70 -3.31
CA TYR A 208 5.60 16.37 -4.72
C TYR A 208 7.02 16.74 -5.18
N GLN A 209 7.47 17.95 -4.86
CA GLN A 209 8.81 18.42 -5.21
C GLN A 209 9.87 17.56 -4.54
N GLN A 210 9.70 17.22 -3.28
CA GLN A 210 10.62 16.35 -2.54
C GLN A 210 10.67 14.95 -3.16
N SER A 211 9.52 14.34 -3.50
CA SER A 211 9.47 13.05 -4.18
C SER A 211 10.15 13.10 -5.55
N ALA A 212 9.94 14.18 -6.30
CA ALA A 212 10.59 14.38 -7.59
C ALA A 212 12.11 14.50 -7.45
N VAL A 213 12.59 15.30 -6.50
CA VAL A 213 14.04 15.47 -6.21
C VAL A 213 14.63 14.14 -5.71
N SER A 214 13.98 13.47 -4.76
CA SER A 214 14.44 12.17 -4.23
C SER A 214 14.53 11.11 -5.32
N SER A 215 13.63 11.13 -6.29
CA SER A 215 13.64 10.18 -7.41
C SER A 215 14.91 10.28 -8.27
N TYR A 216 15.56 11.45 -8.35
CA TYR A 216 16.86 11.58 -9.01
C TYR A 216 17.97 10.73 -8.39
N GLY A 217 17.87 10.47 -7.08
CA GLY A 217 18.76 9.55 -6.37
C GLY A 217 18.59 8.08 -6.79
N SER A 218 17.51 7.75 -7.51
CA SER A 218 17.21 6.38 -7.97
C SER A 218 18.04 5.93 -9.19
N GLY A 219 19.12 6.60 -9.50
CA GLY A 219 20.06 6.19 -10.54
C GLY A 219 19.57 6.44 -11.97
N ALA A 220 19.94 5.53 -12.89
CA ALA A 220 19.72 5.71 -14.32
C ALA A 220 18.25 5.81 -14.73
N VAL A 221 17.34 5.09 -14.02
CA VAL A 221 15.92 5.03 -14.36
C VAL A 221 15.24 6.39 -14.29
N ALA A 222 15.54 7.17 -13.26
CA ALA A 222 14.92 8.48 -13.06
C ALA A 222 15.63 9.63 -13.82
N LYS A 223 16.78 9.36 -14.42
CA LYS A 223 17.52 10.31 -15.25
C LYS A 223 17.18 10.20 -16.73
N GLY A 224 16.50 9.11 -17.12
CA GLY A 224 16.09 8.89 -18.51
C GLY A 224 14.94 9.80 -18.92
N PRO A 225 14.84 10.17 -20.23
CA PRO A 225 13.77 11.00 -20.75
C PRO A 225 12.39 10.36 -20.57
N ASP A 226 12.32 9.03 -20.59
CA ASP A 226 11.07 8.28 -20.44
C ASP A 226 10.44 8.44 -19.05
N TRP A 227 11.24 8.64 -17.99
CA TRP A 227 10.73 8.86 -16.63
C TRP A 227 9.78 10.07 -16.57
N TYR A 228 10.18 11.18 -17.19
CA TYR A 228 9.36 12.38 -17.20
C TYR A 228 8.24 12.34 -18.24
N ALA A 229 8.49 11.77 -19.39
CA ALA A 229 7.50 11.64 -20.45
C ALA A 229 6.32 10.74 -20.03
N ASN A 230 6.62 9.67 -19.30
CA ASN A 230 5.63 8.68 -18.90
C ASN A 230 5.01 8.96 -17.51
N ARG A 231 5.36 10.09 -16.85
CA ARG A 231 4.81 10.39 -15.52
C ARG A 231 3.31 10.53 -15.52
N ARG A 232 2.70 10.06 -14.46
CA ARG A 232 1.28 10.22 -14.15
C ARG A 232 1.12 10.77 -12.74
N PHE A 233 -0.07 11.28 -12.45
CA PHE A 233 -0.39 11.89 -11.17
C PHE A 233 -1.65 11.26 -10.61
N ALA A 234 -1.62 10.92 -9.32
CA ALA A 234 -2.77 10.46 -8.58
C ALA A 234 -2.77 11.11 -7.19
N PRO A 235 -3.92 11.53 -6.64
CA PRO A 235 -3.97 12.10 -5.30
C PRO A 235 -3.36 11.16 -4.25
N ALA A 236 -2.51 11.69 -3.38
CA ALA A 236 -1.80 10.90 -2.38
C ALA A 236 -2.72 10.30 -1.29
N ASN A 237 -3.94 10.86 -1.16
CA ASN A 237 -4.96 10.49 -0.19
C ASN A 237 -6.23 9.88 -0.83
N ASP A 238 -6.16 9.44 -2.07
CA ASP A 238 -7.31 8.86 -2.75
C ASP A 238 -6.95 7.51 -3.41
N PRO A 239 -7.38 6.38 -2.82
CA PRO A 239 -7.07 5.07 -3.38
C PRO A 239 -7.85 4.81 -4.66
N PHE A 240 -9.06 5.35 -4.78
CA PHE A 240 -9.95 5.11 -5.92
C PHE A 240 -9.48 5.88 -7.14
N ALA A 241 -9.12 7.15 -6.98
CA ALA A 241 -8.49 7.92 -8.04
C ALA A 241 -7.13 7.31 -8.46
N THR A 242 -6.38 6.72 -7.50
CA THR A 242 -5.15 6.00 -7.82
C THR A 242 -5.44 4.75 -8.66
N ALA A 243 -6.47 3.97 -8.31
CA ALA A 243 -6.88 2.79 -9.08
C ALA A 243 -7.32 3.17 -10.50
N ASP A 244 -8.07 4.27 -10.66
CA ASP A 244 -8.49 4.79 -11.95
C ASP A 244 -7.30 5.21 -12.83
N VAL A 245 -6.33 5.93 -12.27
CA VAL A 245 -5.09 6.31 -12.98
C VAL A 245 -4.34 5.07 -13.44
N VAL A 246 -4.20 4.04 -12.61
CA VAL A 246 -3.54 2.78 -12.98
C VAL A 246 -4.33 2.06 -14.07
N SER A 247 -5.66 2.00 -13.97
CA SER A 247 -6.53 1.37 -14.95
C SER A 247 -6.38 2.02 -16.34
N ARG A 248 -6.49 3.35 -16.40
CA ARG A 248 -6.31 4.10 -17.66
C ARG A 248 -4.91 3.90 -18.24
N LEU A 249 -3.90 3.95 -17.41
CA LEU A 249 -2.53 3.76 -17.84
C LEU A 249 -2.28 2.37 -18.43
N VAL A 250 -2.83 1.32 -17.81
CA VAL A 250 -2.72 -0.05 -18.37
C VAL A 250 -3.45 -0.17 -19.70
N GLN A 251 -4.62 0.46 -19.84
CA GLN A 251 -5.33 0.52 -21.11
C GLN A 251 -4.54 1.27 -22.20
N GLU A 252 -3.85 2.37 -21.85
CA GLU A 252 -2.95 3.09 -22.75
C GLU A 252 -1.78 2.21 -23.19
N ILE A 253 -1.17 1.47 -22.26
CA ILE A 253 -0.08 0.54 -22.54
C ILE A 253 -0.55 -0.56 -23.52
N ASP A 254 -1.70 -1.16 -23.25
CA ASP A 254 -2.27 -2.21 -24.11
C ASP A 254 -2.54 -1.73 -25.54
N ARG A 255 -3.04 -0.51 -25.68
CA ARG A 255 -3.29 0.08 -27.02
C ARG A 255 -2.01 0.42 -27.77
N ALA A 256 -1.00 0.91 -27.07
CA ALA A 256 0.23 1.41 -27.68
C ALA A 256 1.27 0.31 -27.96
N ASN A 257 1.36 -0.71 -27.10
CA ASN A 257 2.44 -1.69 -27.13
C ASN A 257 1.94 -3.13 -27.37
N GLY A 258 0.62 -3.35 -27.44
CA GLY A 258 0.06 -4.70 -27.51
C GLY A 258 0.16 -5.48 -26.19
N PRO A 259 0.02 -6.81 -26.23
CA PRO A 259 0.09 -7.65 -25.04
C PRO A 259 1.44 -7.57 -24.33
N GLY A 260 1.43 -7.41 -23.00
CA GLY A 260 2.64 -7.32 -22.19
C GLY A 260 2.33 -7.56 -20.72
N ASN A 261 3.36 -7.86 -19.91
CA ASN A 261 3.19 -7.98 -18.48
C ASN A 261 3.29 -6.62 -17.81
N ILE A 262 2.48 -6.41 -16.78
CA ILE A 262 2.48 -5.20 -15.96
C ILE A 262 2.98 -5.56 -14.57
N TYR A 263 3.98 -4.82 -14.11
CA TYR A 263 4.50 -4.89 -12.75
C TYR A 263 4.09 -3.61 -12.02
N LEU A 264 3.37 -3.78 -10.94
CA LEU A 264 2.85 -2.70 -10.10
C LEU A 264 3.69 -2.60 -8.83
N ALA A 265 4.33 -1.46 -8.60
CA ALA A 265 5.17 -1.23 -7.41
C ALA A 265 4.65 -0.04 -6.58
N PRO A 266 3.80 -0.28 -5.57
CA PRO A 266 3.24 0.78 -4.74
C PRO A 266 4.21 1.22 -3.64
N LEU A 267 5.17 2.10 -3.95
CA LEU A 267 6.21 2.55 -3.00
C LEU A 267 5.87 3.86 -2.28
N ALA A 268 4.81 4.57 -2.67
CA ALA A 268 4.43 5.84 -2.06
C ALA A 268 3.56 5.67 -0.80
N THR A 269 2.39 6.33 -0.70
CA THR A 269 1.53 6.26 0.48
C THR A 269 0.82 4.91 0.62
N LYS A 270 0.39 4.56 1.85
CA LYS A 270 -0.44 3.36 2.09
C LYS A 270 -1.77 3.45 1.35
N VAL A 271 -2.29 4.67 1.19
CA VAL A 271 -3.51 4.93 0.43
C VAL A 271 -3.32 4.58 -1.05
N GLN A 272 -2.20 4.98 -1.65
CA GLN A 272 -1.88 4.57 -3.02
C GLN A 272 -1.63 3.06 -3.12
N THR A 273 -1.04 2.44 -2.08
CA THR A 273 -0.93 0.97 -2.01
C THR A 273 -2.30 0.31 -2.08
N LEU A 274 -3.29 0.81 -1.33
CA LEU A 274 -4.68 0.35 -1.42
C LEU A 274 -5.23 0.53 -2.84
N GLY A 275 -4.99 1.65 -3.50
CA GLY A 275 -5.44 1.90 -4.87
C GLY A 275 -4.88 0.91 -5.90
N PHE A 276 -3.58 0.61 -5.83
CA PHE A 276 -2.95 -0.42 -6.66
C PHE A 276 -3.55 -1.82 -6.40
N THR A 277 -3.87 -2.11 -5.14
CA THR A 277 -4.50 -3.38 -4.75
C THR A 277 -5.92 -3.49 -5.29
N ILE A 278 -6.72 -2.44 -5.16
CA ILE A 278 -8.09 -2.35 -5.69
C ILE A 278 -8.08 -2.55 -7.21
N TYR A 279 -7.21 -1.84 -7.94
CA TYR A 279 -7.05 -2.05 -9.38
C TYR A 279 -6.75 -3.53 -9.71
N TRP A 280 -5.81 -4.14 -8.98
CA TRP A 280 -5.45 -5.54 -9.23
C TRP A 280 -6.62 -6.49 -8.98
N LEU A 281 -7.38 -6.29 -7.90
CA LEU A 281 -8.54 -7.11 -7.56
C LEU A 281 -9.64 -7.03 -8.61
N PHE A 282 -9.96 -5.84 -9.09
CA PHE A 282 -11.10 -5.65 -9.98
C PHE A 282 -10.78 -5.89 -11.45
N GLU A 283 -9.59 -5.48 -11.91
CA GLU A 283 -9.21 -5.53 -13.31
C GLU A 283 -7.95 -6.36 -13.57
N GLY A 284 -6.88 -6.10 -12.80
CA GLY A 284 -5.56 -6.63 -13.08
C GLY A 284 -5.49 -8.15 -13.14
N ARG A 285 -6.10 -8.85 -12.19
CA ARG A 285 -6.12 -10.33 -12.15
C ARG A 285 -6.94 -10.97 -13.28
N ARG A 286 -7.86 -10.22 -13.88
CA ARG A 286 -8.74 -10.67 -14.98
C ARG A 286 -8.22 -10.28 -16.35
N ARG A 287 -7.13 -9.51 -16.43
CA ARG A 287 -6.56 -9.02 -17.68
C ARG A 287 -6.11 -10.18 -18.58
N GLN A 288 -6.46 -10.12 -19.87
CA GLN A 288 -6.19 -11.16 -20.85
C GLN A 288 -4.94 -10.90 -21.70
N SER A 289 -4.53 -9.63 -21.82
CA SER A 289 -3.40 -9.19 -22.65
C SER A 289 -2.01 -9.38 -22.01
N GLY A 290 -1.94 -10.06 -20.86
CA GLY A 290 -0.72 -10.36 -20.12
C GLY A 290 -0.95 -10.35 -18.60
N GLY A 291 0.05 -10.80 -17.82
CA GLY A 291 -0.02 -10.88 -16.38
C GLY A 291 0.10 -9.51 -15.71
N VAL A 292 -0.58 -9.33 -14.57
CA VAL A 292 -0.39 -8.17 -13.67
C VAL A 292 0.09 -8.68 -12.31
N SER A 293 1.27 -8.23 -11.89
CA SER A 293 1.88 -8.61 -10.61
C SER A 293 2.11 -7.39 -9.74
N LEU A 294 1.79 -7.48 -8.44
CA LEU A 294 2.28 -6.51 -7.46
C LEU A 294 3.62 -6.98 -6.92
N ILE A 295 4.63 -6.11 -7.02
CA ILE A 295 5.99 -6.39 -6.58
C ILE A 295 6.44 -5.38 -5.54
N LEU A 296 7.20 -5.84 -4.56
CA LEU A 296 7.80 -4.97 -3.54
C LEU A 296 9.21 -5.45 -3.20
N PRO A 297 10.11 -4.53 -2.81
CA PRO A 297 11.36 -4.89 -2.16
C PRO A 297 11.08 -5.55 -0.81
N GLU A 298 11.84 -6.58 -0.48
CA GLU A 298 11.79 -7.19 0.83
C GLU A 298 12.40 -6.26 1.87
N CYS A 299 11.62 -5.83 2.85
CA CYS A 299 12.05 -4.99 3.95
C CYS A 299 12.41 -5.86 5.15
N LEU A 300 13.65 -5.78 5.63
CA LEU A 300 14.11 -6.54 6.80
C LEU A 300 13.84 -5.80 8.10
N THR A 301 14.06 -4.50 8.13
CA THR A 301 13.78 -3.63 9.28
C THR A 301 13.18 -2.32 8.83
N TYR A 302 12.26 -1.79 9.63
CA TYR A 302 11.51 -0.57 9.32
C TYR A 302 11.59 0.43 10.47
N SER A 303 11.66 1.73 10.15
CA SER A 303 11.71 2.79 11.16
C SER A 303 10.35 2.99 11.82
N THR A 304 10.35 3.02 13.16
CA THR A 304 9.15 3.27 13.96
C THR A 304 8.77 4.75 14.01
N GLU A 305 9.76 5.65 13.91
CA GLU A 305 9.55 7.10 14.06
C GLU A 305 9.64 7.83 12.71
N THR A 306 8.52 7.98 12.03
CA THR A 306 8.50 8.64 10.72
C THR A 306 7.73 9.95 10.72
N SER A 307 6.93 10.24 11.75
CA SER A 307 6.01 11.39 11.75
C SER A 307 5.46 11.71 13.14
N GLU A 308 4.97 12.92 13.34
CA GLU A 308 4.36 13.42 14.58
C GLU A 308 2.93 13.92 14.33
N GLY A 309 2.06 13.68 15.32
CA GLY A 309 0.69 14.15 15.40
C GLY A 309 -0.23 13.66 14.29
N VAL A 310 -1.51 13.93 14.40
CA VAL A 310 -2.55 13.65 13.40
C VAL A 310 -3.08 14.97 12.86
N LYS A 311 -2.94 15.20 11.56
CA LYS A 311 -3.50 16.37 10.87
C LYS A 311 -4.94 16.13 10.45
N ARG A 312 -5.21 14.93 9.92
CA ARG A 312 -6.47 14.56 9.30
C ARG A 312 -6.60 13.03 9.29
N LEU A 313 -7.81 12.55 9.44
CA LEU A 313 -8.14 11.14 9.27
C LEU A 313 -9.00 10.97 8.01
N TRP A 314 -8.62 10.08 7.12
CA TRP A 314 -9.41 9.66 5.98
C TRP A 314 -10.10 8.34 6.26
N ALA A 315 -11.34 8.21 5.83
CA ALA A 315 -12.08 6.98 5.83
C ALA A 315 -12.55 6.63 4.41
N TYR A 316 -12.39 5.37 4.04
CA TYR A 316 -12.72 4.81 2.73
C TYR A 316 -13.63 3.61 2.92
N THR A 317 -14.79 3.60 2.28
CA THR A 317 -15.61 2.39 2.17
C THR A 317 -15.11 1.59 0.98
N VAL A 318 -14.56 0.41 1.24
CA VAL A 318 -14.01 -0.48 0.22
C VAL A 318 -14.95 -1.65 0.03
N GLU A 319 -15.70 -1.62 -1.07
CA GLU A 319 -16.55 -2.72 -1.49
C GLU A 319 -15.71 -3.71 -2.31
N LEU A 320 -15.66 -4.96 -1.90
CA LEU A 320 -15.00 -6.06 -2.59
C LEU A 320 -16.04 -6.82 -3.42
N ALA A 321 -15.72 -7.15 -4.67
CA ALA A 321 -16.69 -7.71 -5.63
C ALA A 321 -17.04 -9.18 -5.36
#